data_0f36dffb28976c91ae931fb3b2abfbb0
#
_entry.id   0f36dffb28976c91ae931fb3b2abfbb0
#
_cell.length_a   1.000
_cell.length_b   1.000
_cell.length_c   1.000
_cell.angle_alpha   90.00
_cell.angle_beta   90.00
_cell.angle_gamma   90.00
#
_symmetry.space_group_name_H-M   'P 1'
#
loop_
_entity.id
_entity.type
_entity.pdbx_description
1 polymer ?
#
loop_
_entity_poly.entity_id
_entity_poly.type
_entity_poly.pdbx_seq_one_letter_code
_entity_poly.pdbx_strand_id
1 'polypeptide(L)'
;WATDAYILPEIDLGGGYSVAYTDGEDSMDIDVELTRLADAVNSTNRALGMPAPAISFEPGRYIVAPAGVTLYRVGTIKHVHLSDAKDNGGMSDNIRPALYGADYTARLANRTGSAETMLARVCGMHCESGDIVVHEVQLPADLKRGDILAVPVTGAYGRTMASNYNQTLIPAVVAVSES
;
A
#
# COMPACT_ATOMS: atom_id res chain seq x y z
N TRP A 1 -2.02 -27.88 23.88
CA TRP A 1 -3.36 -28.46 23.78
C TRP A 1 -3.33 -29.96 23.40
N ALA A 2 -2.29 -30.44 22.71
CA ALA A 2 -2.12 -31.87 22.45
C ALA A 2 -2.05 -32.70 23.73
N THR A 3 -1.48 -32.16 24.81
CA THR A 3 -1.36 -32.82 26.12
C THR A 3 -2.70 -32.84 26.89
N ASP A 4 -3.64 -31.92 26.57
CA ASP A 4 -4.90 -31.80 27.28
C ASP A 4 -6.05 -32.55 26.58
N ALA A 5 -5.73 -33.32 25.53
CA ALA A 5 -6.68 -34.07 24.70
C ALA A 5 -7.79 -33.18 24.07
N TYR A 6 -7.52 -31.88 23.96
CA TYR A 6 -8.45 -30.93 23.33
C TYR A 6 -8.21 -30.87 21.83
N ILE A 7 -9.24 -31.05 21.03
CA ILE A 7 -9.20 -30.97 19.58
C ILE A 7 -9.74 -29.60 19.17
N LEU A 8 -8.88 -28.78 18.54
CA LEU A 8 -9.30 -27.52 17.94
C LEU A 8 -10.06 -27.77 16.65
N PRO A 9 -11.30 -27.27 16.51
CA PRO A 9 -12.06 -27.43 15.25
C PRO A 9 -11.48 -26.52 14.15
N GLU A 10 -10.85 -25.43 14.50
CA GLU A 10 -10.35 -24.42 13.58
C GLU A 10 -9.07 -23.80 14.11
N ILE A 11 -8.19 -23.38 13.19
CA ILE A 11 -7.03 -22.55 13.46
C ILE A 11 -7.01 -21.36 12.48
N ASP A 12 -6.95 -20.15 13.01
CA ASP A 12 -6.76 -18.95 12.22
C ASP A 12 -5.27 -18.59 12.19
N LEU A 13 -4.71 -18.51 10.99
CA LEU A 13 -3.31 -18.15 10.76
C LEU A 13 -3.11 -16.63 10.57
N GLY A 14 -4.19 -15.84 10.67
CA GLY A 14 -4.16 -14.40 10.59
C GLY A 14 -3.91 -13.86 9.19
N GLY A 15 -3.39 -12.64 9.14
CA GLY A 15 -3.13 -11.89 7.92
C GLY A 15 -1.64 -11.62 7.69
N GLY A 16 -1.35 -10.41 7.15
CA GLY A 16 0.03 -9.96 6.91
C GLY A 16 0.56 -10.24 5.50
N TYR A 17 -0.29 -10.75 4.60
CA TYR A 17 0.09 -11.02 3.21
C TYR A 17 0.48 -9.73 2.49
N SER A 18 1.65 -9.75 1.83
CA SER A 18 2.23 -8.57 1.18
C SER A 18 1.60 -8.30 -0.18
N VAL A 19 1.68 -7.03 -0.58
CA VAL A 19 1.36 -6.55 -1.92
C VAL A 19 2.52 -5.68 -2.39
N ALA A 20 2.75 -5.63 -3.70
CA ALA A 20 3.71 -4.71 -4.30
C ALA A 20 3.13 -3.30 -4.31
N TYR A 21 3.84 -2.33 -3.73
CA TYR A 21 3.49 -0.91 -3.74
C TYR A 21 4.21 -0.13 -4.83
N THR A 22 5.33 -0.66 -5.30
CA THR A 22 6.16 -0.08 -6.35
C THR A 22 6.42 -1.09 -7.46
N ASP A 23 6.84 -0.61 -8.63
CA ASP A 23 7.12 -1.46 -9.80
C ASP A 23 8.37 -2.36 -9.58
N GLY A 24 9.18 -2.09 -8.56
CA GLY A 24 10.38 -2.86 -8.23
C GLY A 24 10.15 -3.94 -7.16
N GLU A 25 8.96 -4.05 -6.60
CA GLU A 25 8.61 -5.04 -5.60
C GLU A 25 7.95 -6.26 -6.23
N ASP A 26 8.32 -7.45 -5.76
CA ASP A 26 7.63 -8.68 -6.12
C ASP A 26 6.31 -8.79 -5.36
N SER A 27 5.23 -9.09 -6.07
CA SER A 27 3.97 -9.46 -5.42
C SER A 27 4.03 -10.90 -4.94
N MET A 28 3.52 -11.13 -3.74
CA MET A 28 3.36 -12.47 -3.20
C MET A 28 2.38 -13.29 -4.06
N ASP A 29 2.78 -14.51 -4.42
CA ASP A 29 1.84 -15.49 -4.94
C ASP A 29 1.04 -16.08 -3.77
N ILE A 30 -0.19 -15.60 -3.63
CA ILE A 30 -1.05 -15.97 -2.49
C ILE A 30 -1.42 -17.46 -2.52
N ASP A 31 -1.60 -18.05 -3.68
CA ASP A 31 -2.01 -19.46 -3.81
C ASP A 31 -0.89 -20.38 -3.36
N VAL A 32 0.34 -20.07 -3.73
CA VAL A 32 1.54 -20.78 -3.28
C VAL A 32 1.71 -20.68 -1.78
N GLU A 33 1.57 -19.47 -1.22
CA GLU A 33 1.76 -19.25 0.22
C GLU A 33 0.67 -19.91 1.05
N LEU A 34 -0.60 -19.79 0.68
CA LEU A 34 -1.70 -20.44 1.38
C LEU A 34 -1.59 -21.96 1.32
N THR A 35 -1.18 -22.54 0.17
CA THR A 35 -0.93 -23.96 0.03
C THR A 35 0.19 -24.41 0.97
N ARG A 36 1.31 -23.70 0.98
CA ARG A 36 2.45 -23.99 1.87
C ARG A 36 2.04 -24.01 3.34
N LEU A 37 1.25 -23.03 3.78
CA LEU A 37 0.75 -22.92 5.15
C LEU A 37 -0.22 -24.05 5.49
N ALA A 38 -1.16 -24.35 4.60
CA ALA A 38 -2.10 -25.46 4.79
C ALA A 38 -1.38 -26.81 4.90
N ASP A 39 -0.39 -27.06 4.05
CA ASP A 39 0.42 -28.28 4.09
C ASP A 39 1.22 -28.38 5.40
N ALA A 40 1.77 -27.27 5.91
CA ALA A 40 2.47 -27.24 7.18
C ALA A 40 1.54 -27.59 8.36
N VAL A 41 0.33 -27.04 8.40
CA VAL A 41 -0.67 -27.36 9.43
C VAL A 41 -1.05 -28.84 9.35
N ASN A 42 -1.41 -29.31 8.16
CA ASN A 42 -1.86 -30.69 7.94
C ASN A 42 -0.75 -31.72 8.29
N SER A 43 0.50 -31.47 7.90
CA SER A 43 1.62 -32.34 8.20
C SER A 43 1.93 -32.38 9.70
N THR A 44 1.86 -31.24 10.37
CA THR A 44 2.06 -31.15 11.81
C THR A 44 0.99 -31.93 12.58
N ASN A 45 -0.27 -31.74 12.24
CA ASN A 45 -1.36 -32.46 12.90
C ASN A 45 -1.26 -33.98 12.68
N ARG A 46 -0.88 -34.40 11.46
CA ARG A 46 -0.64 -35.81 11.17
C ARG A 46 0.49 -36.39 12.02
N ALA A 47 1.59 -35.67 12.18
CA ALA A 47 2.72 -36.09 13.00
C ALA A 47 2.35 -36.20 14.49
N LEU A 48 1.41 -35.40 14.97
CA LEU A 48 0.89 -35.42 16.34
C LEU A 48 -0.26 -36.43 16.53
N GLY A 49 -0.68 -37.15 15.49
CA GLY A 49 -1.79 -38.08 15.57
C GLY A 49 -3.15 -37.40 15.75
N MET A 50 -3.27 -36.13 15.34
CA MET A 50 -4.43 -35.28 15.55
C MET A 50 -5.21 -35.08 14.24
N PRO A 51 -6.54 -34.91 14.31
CA PRO A 51 -7.33 -34.54 13.14
C PRO A 51 -6.91 -33.15 12.64
N ALA A 52 -6.97 -32.95 11.32
CA ALA A 52 -6.73 -31.64 10.72
C ALA A 52 -7.85 -30.67 11.09
N PRO A 53 -7.53 -29.47 11.59
CA PRO A 53 -8.53 -28.43 11.83
C PRO A 53 -8.96 -27.78 10.51
N ALA A 54 -10.07 -27.05 10.52
CA ALA A 54 -10.32 -26.05 9.49
C ALA A 54 -9.26 -24.94 9.61
N ILE A 55 -8.86 -24.37 8.46
CA ILE A 55 -7.84 -23.31 8.43
C ILE A 55 -8.47 -22.03 7.91
N SER A 56 -8.38 -20.96 8.68
CA SER A 56 -8.83 -19.61 8.33
C SER A 56 -7.65 -18.68 8.12
N PHE A 57 -7.85 -17.66 7.27
CA PHE A 57 -6.88 -16.64 6.94
C PHE A 57 -7.56 -15.26 6.90
N GLU A 58 -6.80 -14.21 7.20
CA GLU A 58 -7.30 -12.83 7.22
C GLU A 58 -6.51 -11.90 6.26
N PRO A 59 -6.57 -12.13 4.92
CA PRO A 59 -5.72 -11.44 3.93
C PRO A 59 -6.20 -10.02 3.60
N GLY A 60 -6.57 -9.21 4.60
CA GLY A 60 -7.22 -7.91 4.43
C GLY A 60 -6.47 -6.96 3.50
N ARG A 61 -5.19 -6.67 3.77
CA ARG A 61 -4.37 -5.80 2.92
C ARG A 61 -4.25 -6.33 1.49
N TYR A 62 -4.04 -7.63 1.34
CA TYR A 62 -3.91 -8.27 0.04
C TYR A 62 -5.15 -8.06 -0.84
N ILE A 63 -6.33 -8.13 -0.23
CA ILE A 63 -7.61 -7.98 -0.95
C ILE A 63 -7.86 -6.52 -1.32
N VAL A 64 -7.69 -5.58 -0.38
CA VAL A 64 -8.22 -4.21 -0.57
C VAL A 64 -7.18 -3.18 -1.00
N ALA A 65 -5.88 -3.41 -0.75
CA ALA A 65 -4.87 -2.42 -1.11
C ALA A 65 -4.82 -2.14 -2.62
N PRO A 66 -4.81 -3.14 -3.51
CA PRO A 66 -4.80 -2.92 -4.95
C PRO A 66 -6.09 -2.30 -5.49
N ALA A 67 -7.21 -2.41 -4.75
CA ALA A 67 -8.49 -1.85 -5.16
C ALA A 67 -8.59 -0.33 -4.99
N GLY A 68 -7.63 0.31 -4.33
CA GLY A 68 -7.65 1.75 -4.07
C GLY A 68 -6.58 2.51 -4.85
N VAL A 69 -6.98 3.67 -5.38
CA VAL A 69 -6.09 4.65 -6.01
C VAL A 69 -6.38 6.02 -5.44
N THR A 70 -5.35 6.74 -5.01
CA THR A 70 -5.49 8.14 -4.58
C THR A 70 -5.06 9.07 -5.69
N LEU A 71 -5.89 10.08 -5.96
CA LEU A 71 -5.64 11.08 -6.99
C LEU A 71 -5.19 12.40 -6.36
N TYR A 72 -4.05 12.89 -6.78
CA TYR A 72 -3.50 14.17 -6.33
C TYR A 72 -3.41 15.16 -7.50
N ARG A 73 -3.84 16.39 -7.25
CA ARG A 73 -3.66 17.47 -8.23
C ARG A 73 -2.30 18.14 -8.01
N VAL A 74 -1.50 18.21 -9.06
CA VAL A 74 -0.22 18.92 -9.05
C VAL A 74 -0.42 20.41 -8.77
N GLY A 75 0.12 20.88 -7.66
CA GLY A 75 0.09 22.29 -7.24
C GLY A 75 1.28 23.08 -7.78
N THR A 76 2.44 22.86 -7.21
CA THR A 76 3.67 23.56 -7.55
C THR A 76 4.76 22.59 -7.96
N ILE A 77 5.52 22.93 -8.96
CA ILE A 77 6.71 22.18 -9.39
C ILE A 77 7.93 23.06 -9.08
N LYS A 78 8.92 22.48 -8.41
CA LYS A 78 10.22 23.12 -8.15
C LYS A 78 11.32 22.24 -8.74
N HIS A 79 12.21 22.85 -9.48
CA HIS A 79 13.43 22.19 -9.93
C HIS A 79 14.53 22.41 -8.89
N VAL A 80 14.94 21.34 -8.23
CA VAL A 80 15.96 21.34 -7.17
C VAL A 80 16.91 20.17 -7.38
N HIS A 81 18.11 20.26 -6.83
CA HIS A 81 18.94 19.06 -6.68
C HIS A 81 18.35 18.22 -5.53
N LEU A 82 17.89 17.02 -5.84
CA LEU A 82 17.47 16.07 -4.82
C LEU A 82 18.73 15.64 -4.05
N SER A 83 18.84 16.06 -2.80
CA SER A 83 19.82 15.51 -1.86
C SER A 83 19.25 14.23 -1.24
N ASP A 84 20.13 13.33 -0.77
CA ASP A 84 19.80 12.01 -0.20
C ASP A 84 18.99 12.06 1.12
N ALA A 85 18.29 13.14 1.38
CA ALA A 85 17.47 13.28 2.58
C ALA A 85 16.30 12.30 2.55
N LYS A 86 16.40 11.26 3.34
CA LYS A 86 15.31 10.34 3.67
C LYS A 86 14.41 10.98 4.72
N ASP A 87 13.58 11.91 4.32
CA ASP A 87 12.57 12.50 5.19
C ASP A 87 11.19 11.92 4.84
N ASN A 88 10.45 11.54 5.86
CA ASN A 88 9.20 10.79 5.77
C ASN A 88 7.99 11.72 5.77
N GLY A 89 6.99 11.51 4.88
CA GLY A 89 5.77 12.31 4.94
C GLY A 89 4.68 11.92 3.94
N GLY A 90 3.59 12.55 4.01
CA GLY A 90 2.30 12.29 3.40
C GLY A 90 1.27 12.21 4.50
N MET A 91 1.05 13.31 5.24
CA MET A 91 0.65 13.20 6.64
C MET A 91 -0.84 13.11 6.90
N SER A 92 -1.71 13.66 6.05
CA SER A 92 -3.13 13.74 6.42
C SER A 92 -4.02 12.71 5.75
N ASP A 93 -3.71 12.29 4.56
CA ASP A 93 -4.50 11.35 3.76
C ASP A 93 -3.82 10.00 3.56
N ASN A 94 -2.48 9.97 3.51
CA ASN A 94 -1.68 8.75 3.51
C ASN A 94 -0.49 8.88 4.46
N ILE A 95 -0.68 8.53 5.72
CA ILE A 95 0.35 8.61 6.76
C ILE A 95 1.42 7.52 6.66
N ARG A 96 1.22 6.50 5.82
CA ARG A 96 2.09 5.31 5.78
C ARG A 96 3.54 5.60 5.40
N PRO A 97 3.86 6.50 4.44
CA PRO A 97 5.25 6.90 4.21
C PRO A 97 5.92 7.45 5.47
N ALA A 98 5.26 8.36 6.16
CA ALA A 98 5.78 8.98 7.38
C ALA A 98 5.90 8.00 8.56
N LEU A 99 4.89 7.15 8.74
CA LEU A 99 4.77 6.30 9.94
C LEU A 99 5.54 4.99 9.82
N TYR A 100 5.57 4.41 8.63
CA TYR A 100 6.13 3.08 8.37
C TYR A 100 7.29 3.07 7.37
N GLY A 101 7.66 4.23 6.82
CA GLY A 101 8.65 4.29 5.73
C GLY A 101 8.16 3.55 4.46
N ALA A 102 6.84 3.53 4.24
CA ALA A 102 6.27 2.83 3.09
C ALA A 102 6.56 3.62 1.80
N ASP A 103 7.08 2.94 0.80
CA ASP A 103 7.27 3.51 -0.52
C ASP A 103 6.03 3.34 -1.38
N TYR A 104 5.79 4.33 -2.24
CA TYR A 104 4.72 4.33 -3.24
C TYR A 104 5.28 4.80 -4.58
N THR A 105 4.54 4.54 -5.64
CA THR A 105 4.78 5.12 -6.96
C THR A 105 3.67 6.10 -7.34
N ALA A 106 3.90 6.88 -8.39
CA ALA A 106 2.89 7.78 -8.94
C ALA A 106 2.95 7.77 -10.46
N ARG A 107 1.80 7.98 -11.10
CA ARG A 107 1.70 8.04 -12.56
C ARG A 107 0.81 9.22 -12.96
N LEU A 108 1.17 9.88 -14.08
CA LEU A 108 0.29 10.88 -14.69
C LEU A 108 -1.01 10.22 -15.18
N ALA A 109 -2.17 10.73 -14.75
CA ALA A 109 -3.46 10.06 -14.94
C ALA A 109 -4.45 10.76 -15.85
N ASN A 110 -4.32 12.08 -16.06
CA ASN A 110 -5.33 12.85 -16.80
C ASN A 110 -4.99 13.11 -18.25
N ARG A 111 -3.79 12.73 -18.71
CA ARG A 111 -3.33 12.89 -20.10
C ARG A 111 -2.14 11.98 -20.39
N THR A 112 -1.79 11.86 -21.65
CA THR A 112 -0.49 11.28 -22.05
C THR A 112 0.59 12.34 -21.85
N GLY A 113 1.66 11.95 -21.13
CA GLY A 113 2.84 12.80 -20.95
C GLY A 113 3.86 12.66 -22.08
N SER A 114 4.94 13.45 -22.03
CA SER A 114 6.08 13.28 -22.91
C SER A 114 6.77 11.93 -22.70
N ALA A 115 7.47 11.45 -23.73
CA ALA A 115 8.31 10.24 -23.60
C ALA A 115 9.56 10.49 -22.74
N GLU A 116 10.03 11.73 -22.67
CA GLU A 116 11.10 12.14 -21.76
C GLU A 116 10.57 12.17 -20.33
N THR A 117 11.36 11.65 -19.39
CA THR A 117 11.01 11.62 -17.97
C THR A 117 12.01 12.40 -17.13
N MET A 118 11.58 12.80 -15.95
CA MET A 118 12.41 13.41 -14.92
C MET A 118 12.25 12.66 -13.61
N LEU A 119 13.31 12.56 -12.82
CA LEU A 119 13.24 12.10 -11.46
C LEU A 119 12.52 13.14 -10.61
N ALA A 120 11.48 12.72 -9.90
CA ALA A 120 10.64 13.59 -9.12
C ALA A 120 10.38 13.02 -7.72
N ARG A 121 10.06 13.91 -6.79
CA ARG A 121 9.51 13.60 -5.48
C ARG A 121 8.12 14.23 -5.38
N VAL A 122 7.14 13.49 -4.88
CA VAL A 122 5.78 14.00 -4.69
C VAL A 122 5.61 14.35 -3.22
N CYS A 123 5.50 15.65 -2.94
CA CYS A 123 5.29 16.17 -1.60
C CYS A 123 3.82 16.56 -1.41
N GLY A 124 3.33 16.44 -0.17
CA GLY A 124 2.00 16.89 0.21
C GLY A 124 1.91 18.43 0.36
N MET A 125 0.84 18.88 1.01
CA MET A 125 0.52 20.30 1.15
C MET A 125 0.92 20.88 2.51
N HIS A 126 1.33 20.05 3.45
CA HIS A 126 1.65 20.49 4.80
C HIS A 126 3.05 21.10 4.88
N CYS A 127 3.22 22.03 5.80
CA CYS A 127 4.51 22.71 6.04
C CYS A 127 5.40 21.86 6.96
N GLU A 128 5.58 20.59 6.58
CA GLU A 128 6.35 19.60 7.31
C GLU A 128 7.40 18.99 6.37
N SER A 129 8.64 18.85 6.85
CA SER A 129 9.72 18.24 6.06
C SER A 129 9.42 16.79 5.66
N GLY A 130 8.62 16.13 6.46
CA GLY A 130 8.18 14.76 6.27
C GLY A 130 6.91 14.61 5.43
N ASP A 131 6.30 15.64 4.84
CA ASP A 131 5.08 15.51 4.02
C ASP A 131 5.39 15.07 2.58
N ILE A 132 5.90 13.85 2.43
CA ILE A 132 6.26 13.22 1.17
C ILE A 132 5.33 12.04 0.92
N VAL A 133 4.65 12.04 -0.22
CA VAL A 133 3.75 10.95 -0.65
C VAL A 133 4.53 9.88 -1.42
N VAL A 134 5.46 10.31 -2.28
CA VAL A 134 6.33 9.43 -3.06
C VAL A 134 7.75 9.98 -3.01
N HIS A 135 8.70 9.19 -2.55
CA HIS A 135 10.08 9.61 -2.36
C HIS A 135 10.81 9.82 -3.67
N GLU A 136 10.69 8.88 -4.59
CA GLU A 136 11.33 8.94 -5.90
C GLU A 136 10.45 8.24 -6.94
N VAL A 137 10.24 8.91 -8.07
CA VAL A 137 9.47 8.38 -9.19
C VAL A 137 9.88 9.05 -10.49
N GLN A 138 9.84 8.32 -11.60
CA GLN A 138 10.00 8.85 -12.93
C GLN A 138 8.67 9.39 -13.45
N LEU A 139 8.56 10.70 -13.62
CA LEU A 139 7.38 11.37 -14.17
C LEU A 139 7.70 12.04 -15.50
N PRO A 140 6.71 12.24 -16.39
CA PRO A 140 6.92 12.94 -17.65
C PRO A 140 7.56 14.33 -17.42
N ALA A 141 8.56 14.68 -18.22
CA ALA A 141 9.28 15.94 -18.09
C ALA A 141 8.40 17.17 -18.39
N ASP A 142 7.28 16.97 -19.11
CA ASP A 142 6.28 17.99 -19.42
C ASP A 142 5.17 18.11 -18.35
N LEU A 143 5.38 17.52 -17.15
CA LEU A 143 4.45 17.64 -16.03
C LEU A 143 4.19 19.10 -15.70
N LYS A 144 2.94 19.46 -15.45
CA LYS A 144 2.55 20.85 -15.19
C LYS A 144 1.53 20.98 -14.07
N ARG A 145 1.43 22.16 -13.50
CA ARG A 145 0.40 22.50 -12.53
C ARG A 145 -0.99 22.19 -13.06
N GLY A 146 -1.82 21.56 -12.24
CA GLY A 146 -3.18 21.13 -12.58
C GLY A 146 -3.28 19.72 -13.13
N ASP A 147 -2.16 19.08 -13.50
CA ASP A 147 -2.15 17.65 -13.83
C ASP A 147 -2.60 16.81 -12.63
N ILE A 148 -3.05 15.60 -12.90
CA ILE A 148 -3.47 14.64 -11.90
C ILE A 148 -2.47 13.50 -11.86
N LEU A 149 -1.94 13.24 -10.66
CA LEU A 149 -1.15 12.05 -10.37
C LEU A 149 -2.02 11.01 -9.69
N ALA A 150 -1.93 9.78 -10.14
CA ALA A 150 -2.53 8.62 -9.49
C ALA A 150 -1.44 7.89 -8.67
N VAL A 151 -1.70 7.68 -7.38
CA VAL A 151 -0.90 6.83 -6.50
C VAL A 151 -1.70 5.55 -6.26
N PRO A 152 -1.27 4.41 -6.83
CA PRO A 152 -1.98 3.15 -6.69
C PRO A 152 -1.77 2.50 -5.32
N VAL A 153 -2.47 1.39 -5.08
CA VAL A 153 -2.33 0.52 -3.91
C VAL A 153 -2.61 1.25 -2.59
N THR A 154 -3.54 2.20 -2.60
CA THR A 154 -3.93 2.97 -1.40
C THR A 154 -5.22 2.49 -0.75
N GLY A 155 -5.77 1.34 -1.15
CA GLY A 155 -7.05 0.82 -0.64
C GLY A 155 -6.99 0.32 0.80
N ALA A 156 -5.79 -0.05 1.31
CA ALA A 156 -5.62 -0.45 2.70
C ALA A 156 -4.85 0.61 3.49
N TYR A 157 -5.35 0.91 4.71
CA TYR A 157 -4.72 1.80 5.70
C TYR A 157 -4.46 3.24 5.24
N GLY A 158 -5.00 3.66 4.09
CA GLY A 158 -5.01 5.06 3.67
C GLY A 158 -6.16 5.80 4.37
N ARG A 159 -7.37 5.62 3.86
CA ARG A 159 -8.58 6.31 4.37
C ARG A 159 -8.83 6.09 5.86
N THR A 160 -8.59 4.88 6.39
CA THR A 160 -8.83 4.55 7.80
C THR A 160 -7.84 5.20 8.76
N MET A 161 -6.65 5.57 8.30
CA MET A 161 -5.63 6.28 9.07
C MET A 161 -5.56 7.77 8.74
N ALA A 162 -6.39 8.26 7.82
CA ALA A 162 -6.44 9.66 7.46
C ALA A 162 -6.92 10.53 8.63
N SER A 163 -6.42 11.75 8.69
CA SER A 163 -6.73 12.71 9.73
C SER A 163 -7.06 14.09 9.17
N ASN A 164 -7.63 14.95 10.02
CA ASN A 164 -7.82 16.35 9.71
C ASN A 164 -6.63 17.21 10.16
N TYR A 165 -5.41 16.70 10.04
CA TYR A 165 -4.21 17.46 10.39
C TYR A 165 -4.22 18.81 9.68
N ASN A 166 -3.83 19.88 10.40
CA ASN A 166 -3.95 21.29 9.97
C ASN A 166 -5.35 21.69 9.47
N GLN A 167 -6.41 21.00 9.96
CA GLN A 167 -7.82 21.23 9.59
C GLN A 167 -8.12 20.98 8.10
N THR A 168 -7.29 20.20 7.43
CA THR A 168 -7.56 19.78 6.06
C THR A 168 -8.70 18.77 6.02
N LEU A 169 -9.49 18.81 4.94
CA LEU A 169 -10.55 17.82 4.74
C LEU A 169 -9.94 16.48 4.32
N ILE A 170 -10.46 15.42 4.89
CA ILE A 170 -10.13 14.07 4.43
C ILE A 170 -10.72 13.88 3.03
N PRO A 171 -9.95 13.40 2.04
CA PRO A 171 -10.44 13.20 0.68
C PRO A 171 -11.68 12.32 0.62
N ALA A 172 -12.60 12.64 -0.29
CA ALA A 172 -13.77 11.82 -0.56
C ALA A 172 -13.36 10.47 -1.16
N VAL A 173 -14.11 9.43 -0.84
CA VAL A 173 -13.98 8.11 -1.48
C VAL A 173 -15.12 7.95 -2.49
N VAL A 174 -14.76 7.56 -3.70
CA VAL A 174 -15.70 7.29 -4.80
C VAL A 174 -15.53 5.83 -5.20
N ALA A 175 -16.61 5.07 -5.11
CA ALA A 175 -16.64 3.71 -5.63
C ALA A 175 -16.83 3.76 -7.15
N VAL A 176 -16.03 2.98 -7.87
CA VAL A 176 -16.13 2.81 -9.31
C VAL A 176 -16.30 1.33 -9.64
N SER A 177 -17.04 1.03 -10.68
CA SER A 177 -17.18 -0.33 -11.23
C SER A 177 -16.89 -0.29 -12.72
N GLU A 178 -16.41 -1.39 -13.25
CA GLU A 178 -16.38 -1.59 -14.69
C GLU A 178 -17.83 -1.61 -15.22
N SER A 179 -18.10 -0.83 -16.25
CA SER A 179 -19.43 -0.75 -16.93
C SER A 179 -19.50 -1.76 -18.07
#